data_ba0e5765998962a68d5cd7c7ad16f78c
#
_entry.id   ba0e5765998962a68d5cd7c7ad16f78c
#
_cell.length_a   1.000
_cell.length_b   1.000
_cell.length_c   1.000
_cell.angle_alpha   90.00
_cell.angle_beta   90.00
_cell.angle_gamma   90.00
#
_symmetry.space_group_name_H-M   'P 1'
#
loop_
_entity.id
_entity.type
_entity.pdbx_description
1 polymer ?
#
loop_
_entity_poly.entity_id
_entity_poly.type
_entity_poly.pdbx_seq_one_letter_code
_entity_poly.pdbx_strand_id
1 'polypeptide(L)'
;MGKIFNVAADCKRDLHYMVDISARLTAIQDYVDRGEYFTINRARQYGKTTTLRALAEYLKDKYYIVSMDFQMQMSYAKFRDENTFSVAFAKAFVRIVENMDESFTDGMKSAVADLKIAIKEDREDLELVELFQFLSNICKEADRPLVLVIDEIDSAANNQVFLDFLSQLRGYYIDRDRSSTFQSVILAGVYDIKNLRKKLRPDEEHKINSPWNIAADFDVDMELSGDGIKGMLDEYEADHQKSEAKRS
;
A
#
# COMPACT_ATOMS: atom_id res chain seq x y z
N MET A 1 -26.92 -2.89 -16.94
CA MET A 1 -26.56 -4.30 -16.71
C MET A 1 -26.66 -4.49 -15.20
N GLY A 2 -27.33 -5.53 -14.70
CA GLY A 2 -27.45 -5.74 -13.25
C GLY A 2 -26.10 -6.16 -12.65
N LYS A 3 -25.92 -5.94 -11.32
CA LYS A 3 -24.74 -6.43 -10.59
C LYS A 3 -24.68 -7.95 -10.63
N ILE A 4 -23.48 -8.49 -10.48
CA ILE A 4 -23.20 -9.93 -10.42
C ILE A 4 -22.35 -10.26 -9.20
N PHE A 5 -22.35 -11.53 -8.76
CA PHE A 5 -21.36 -12.01 -7.79
C PHE A 5 -20.02 -12.18 -8.47
N ASN A 6 -18.99 -11.60 -7.89
CA ASN A 6 -17.63 -11.76 -8.39
C ASN A 6 -17.03 -13.08 -7.89
N VAL A 7 -16.46 -13.87 -8.80
CA VAL A 7 -15.80 -15.15 -8.49
C VAL A 7 -14.31 -15.12 -8.74
N ALA A 8 -13.78 -14.00 -9.28
CA ALA A 8 -12.36 -13.85 -9.61
C ALA A 8 -11.95 -12.38 -9.51
N ALA A 9 -10.68 -12.13 -9.19
CA ALA A 9 -10.10 -10.79 -9.04
C ALA A 9 -10.77 -9.91 -7.95
N ASP A 10 -10.56 -8.60 -8.03
CA ASP A 10 -11.10 -7.64 -7.07
C ASP A 10 -12.56 -7.28 -7.33
N CYS A 11 -13.30 -6.99 -6.27
CA CYS A 11 -14.69 -6.55 -6.35
C CYS A 11 -14.77 -5.05 -6.68
N LYS A 12 -15.76 -4.68 -7.51
CA LYS A 12 -16.10 -3.29 -7.85
C LYS A 12 -17.56 -3.03 -7.49
N ARG A 13 -17.79 -2.00 -6.68
CA ARG A 13 -19.13 -1.71 -6.10
C ARG A 13 -20.21 -1.49 -7.14
N ASP A 14 -19.86 -0.92 -8.30
CA ASP A 14 -20.80 -0.63 -9.37
C ASP A 14 -21.17 -1.87 -10.20
N LEU A 15 -20.35 -2.92 -10.17
CA LEU A 15 -20.49 -4.13 -10.99
C LEU A 15 -20.85 -5.36 -10.18
N HIS A 16 -20.51 -5.37 -8.88
CA HIS A 16 -20.60 -6.56 -8.06
C HIS A 16 -21.46 -6.35 -6.81
N TYR A 17 -22.14 -7.38 -6.36
CA TYR A 17 -22.68 -7.43 -5.01
C TYR A 17 -21.52 -7.58 -4.04
N MET A 18 -21.44 -6.68 -3.05
CA MET A 18 -20.33 -6.62 -2.12
C MET A 18 -20.83 -6.50 -0.69
N VAL A 19 -20.07 -7.11 0.21
CA VAL A 19 -20.25 -6.89 1.66
C VAL A 19 -19.84 -5.44 1.99
N ASP A 20 -20.61 -4.78 2.85
CA ASP A 20 -20.24 -3.46 3.36
C ASP A 20 -19.02 -3.59 4.30
N ILE A 21 -17.94 -2.88 3.93
CA ILE A 21 -16.69 -2.83 4.67
C ILE A 21 -16.42 -1.43 5.25
N SER A 22 -17.42 -0.55 5.31
CA SER A 22 -17.24 0.85 5.74
C SER A 22 -16.65 0.95 7.15
N ALA A 23 -17.11 0.14 8.09
CA ALA A 23 -16.56 0.09 9.45
C ALA A 23 -15.08 -0.30 9.47
N ARG A 24 -14.68 -1.25 8.60
CA ARG A 24 -13.27 -1.65 8.43
C ARG A 24 -12.44 -0.49 7.89
N LEU A 25 -12.93 0.22 6.85
CA LEU A 25 -12.22 1.36 6.28
C LEU A 25 -12.02 2.47 7.30
N THR A 26 -13.06 2.77 8.12
CA THR A 26 -12.95 3.73 9.22
C THR A 26 -11.90 3.30 10.25
N ALA A 27 -11.90 2.03 10.65
CA ALA A 27 -10.91 1.52 11.61
C ALA A 27 -9.49 1.59 11.04
N ILE A 28 -9.28 1.32 9.75
CA ILE A 28 -7.96 1.47 9.10
C ILE A 28 -7.57 2.95 8.98
N GLN A 29 -8.52 3.84 8.69
CA GLN A 29 -8.29 5.29 8.68
C GLN A 29 -7.72 5.78 10.02
N ASP A 30 -8.20 5.28 11.16
CA ASP A 30 -7.68 5.66 12.47
C ASP A 30 -6.17 5.37 12.62
N TYR A 31 -5.66 4.26 12.07
CA TYR A 31 -4.23 3.98 12.01
C TYR A 31 -3.48 4.98 11.13
N VAL A 32 -4.02 5.29 9.97
CA VAL A 32 -3.44 6.27 9.04
C VAL A 32 -3.42 7.66 9.67
N ASP A 33 -4.50 8.08 10.31
CA ASP A 33 -4.63 9.40 10.94
C ASP A 33 -3.64 9.58 12.11
N ARG A 34 -3.36 8.51 12.87
CA ARG A 34 -2.32 8.50 13.91
C ARG A 34 -0.89 8.43 13.36
N GLY A 35 -0.71 8.33 12.04
CA GLY A 35 0.60 8.23 11.42
C GLY A 35 1.30 6.91 11.72
N GLU A 36 0.56 5.83 11.92
CA GLU A 36 1.12 4.52 12.21
C GLU A 36 1.55 3.80 10.94
N TYR A 37 2.67 3.08 11.02
CA TYR A 37 3.09 2.11 10.01
C TYR A 37 2.62 0.74 10.48
N PHE A 38 1.99 -0.04 9.61
CA PHE A 38 1.41 -1.33 9.99
C PHE A 38 1.39 -2.33 8.85
N THR A 39 1.07 -3.57 9.19
CA THR A 39 1.03 -4.67 8.23
C THR A 39 -0.32 -5.38 8.27
N ILE A 40 -0.91 -5.59 7.11
CA ILE A 40 -2.11 -6.40 6.93
C ILE A 40 -1.69 -7.81 6.52
N ASN A 41 -1.51 -8.67 7.53
CA ASN A 41 -1.12 -10.08 7.33
C ASN A 41 -2.38 -10.96 7.35
N ARG A 42 -2.84 -11.40 6.19
CA ARG A 42 -3.97 -12.33 6.08
C ARG A 42 -3.73 -13.29 4.94
N ALA A 43 -4.29 -14.47 5.05
CA ALA A 43 -4.23 -15.49 4.00
C ALA A 43 -4.76 -14.95 2.65
N ARG A 44 -4.47 -15.65 1.58
CA ARG A 44 -5.06 -15.33 0.26
C ARG A 44 -6.58 -15.39 0.34
N GLN A 45 -7.24 -14.60 -0.50
CA GLN A 45 -8.72 -14.53 -0.60
C GLN A 45 -9.45 -13.90 0.60
N TYR A 46 -8.76 -13.30 1.56
CA TYR A 46 -9.37 -12.49 2.63
C TYR A 46 -9.69 -11.04 2.20
N GLY A 47 -9.73 -10.76 0.91
CA GLY A 47 -10.13 -9.44 0.40
C GLY A 47 -9.11 -8.32 0.64
N LYS A 48 -7.81 -8.62 0.88
CA LYS A 48 -6.75 -7.61 1.09
C LYS A 48 -6.73 -6.56 -0.01
N THR A 49 -6.51 -6.96 -1.25
CA THR A 49 -6.43 -6.07 -2.41
C THR A 49 -7.73 -5.27 -2.60
N THR A 50 -8.89 -5.91 -2.42
CA THR A 50 -10.19 -5.21 -2.46
C THR A 50 -10.29 -4.15 -1.36
N THR A 51 -9.87 -4.49 -0.13
CA THR A 51 -9.85 -3.54 0.99
C THR A 51 -8.89 -2.40 0.74
N LEU A 52 -7.66 -2.66 0.24
CA LEU A 52 -6.67 -1.62 -0.05
C LEU A 52 -7.15 -0.66 -1.15
N ARG A 53 -7.81 -1.16 -2.20
CA ARG A 53 -8.38 -0.33 -3.26
C ARG A 53 -9.55 0.52 -2.75
N ALA A 54 -10.44 -0.08 -1.95
CA ALA A 54 -11.52 0.65 -1.32
C ALA A 54 -11.00 1.72 -0.34
N LEU A 55 -9.91 1.41 0.40
CA LEU A 55 -9.26 2.34 1.30
C LEU A 55 -8.63 3.51 0.53
N ALA A 56 -7.96 3.25 -0.59
CA ALA A 56 -7.37 4.30 -1.41
C ALA A 56 -8.45 5.29 -1.89
N GLU A 57 -9.58 4.79 -2.36
CA GLU A 57 -10.72 5.63 -2.75
C GLU A 57 -11.35 6.38 -1.56
N TYR A 58 -11.42 5.71 -0.40
CA TYR A 58 -11.99 6.28 0.82
C TYR A 58 -11.15 7.41 1.41
N LEU A 59 -9.83 7.34 1.26
CA LEU A 59 -8.87 8.29 1.84
C LEU A 59 -8.41 9.39 0.87
N LYS A 60 -8.74 9.32 -0.42
CA LYS A 60 -8.18 10.20 -1.48
C LYS A 60 -8.39 11.70 -1.24
N ASP A 61 -9.46 12.10 -0.57
CA ASP A 61 -9.74 13.52 -0.31
C ASP A 61 -8.81 14.11 0.77
N LYS A 62 -8.25 13.26 1.65
CA LYS A 62 -7.41 13.66 2.77
C LYS A 62 -5.92 13.41 2.53
N TYR A 63 -5.60 12.39 1.74
CA TYR A 63 -4.25 11.90 1.53
C TYR A 63 -3.96 11.64 0.05
N TYR A 64 -2.69 11.77 -0.34
CA TYR A 64 -2.21 11.20 -1.60
C TYR A 64 -1.85 9.74 -1.38
N ILE A 65 -2.54 8.83 -2.05
CA ILE A 65 -2.35 7.39 -1.84
C ILE A 65 -1.47 6.82 -2.95
N VAL A 66 -0.22 6.49 -2.62
CA VAL A 66 0.71 5.81 -3.52
C VAL A 66 0.57 4.31 -3.28
N SER A 67 -0.21 3.63 -4.14
CA SER A 67 -0.48 2.21 -4.04
C SER A 67 0.34 1.42 -5.05
N MET A 68 1.21 0.53 -4.55
CA MET A 68 2.08 -0.34 -5.34
C MET A 68 1.70 -1.80 -5.16
N ASP A 69 1.78 -2.57 -6.22
CA ASP A 69 1.72 -4.03 -6.21
C ASP A 69 3.12 -4.56 -6.56
N PHE A 70 3.81 -5.14 -5.58
CA PHE A 70 5.18 -5.61 -5.79
C PHE A 70 5.25 -6.83 -6.70
N GLN A 71 4.23 -7.67 -6.74
CA GLN A 71 4.19 -8.80 -7.68
C GLN A 71 4.14 -8.33 -9.13
N MET A 72 3.39 -7.25 -9.41
CA MET A 72 3.23 -6.73 -10.78
C MET A 72 4.35 -5.77 -11.19
N GLN A 73 4.88 -4.98 -10.25
CA GLN A 73 5.76 -3.85 -10.55
C GLN A 73 7.24 -4.14 -10.28
N MET A 74 7.53 -5.12 -9.40
CA MET A 74 8.88 -5.43 -8.93
C MET A 74 9.21 -6.90 -9.20
N SER A 75 9.75 -7.22 -10.38
CA SER A 75 10.25 -8.57 -10.65
C SER A 75 11.44 -8.92 -9.73
N TYR A 76 11.70 -10.23 -9.54
CA TYR A 76 12.82 -10.70 -8.71
C TYR A 76 14.16 -10.04 -9.05
N ALA A 77 14.43 -9.80 -10.34
CA ALA A 77 15.65 -9.13 -10.78
C ALA A 77 15.80 -7.68 -10.26
N LYS A 78 14.71 -7.06 -9.80
CA LYS A 78 14.73 -5.69 -9.24
C LYS A 78 15.24 -5.64 -7.80
N PHE A 79 15.40 -6.78 -7.16
CA PHE A 79 15.97 -6.89 -5.81
C PHE A 79 17.44 -7.33 -5.80
N ARG A 80 18.14 -7.23 -6.95
CA ARG A 80 19.53 -7.68 -7.09
C ARG A 80 20.50 -6.83 -6.26
N ASP A 81 20.33 -5.52 -6.32
CA ASP A 81 21.15 -4.51 -5.64
C ASP A 81 20.31 -3.25 -5.34
N GLU A 82 20.84 -2.36 -4.49
CA GLU A 82 20.13 -1.16 -4.07
C GLU A 82 19.81 -0.21 -5.23
N ASN A 83 20.74 0.01 -6.15
CA ASN A 83 20.51 0.89 -7.30
C ASN A 83 19.39 0.34 -8.20
N THR A 84 19.44 -0.93 -8.55
CA THR A 84 18.41 -1.58 -9.38
C THR A 84 17.02 -1.48 -8.73
N PHE A 85 16.95 -1.70 -7.41
CA PHE A 85 15.72 -1.57 -6.65
C PHE A 85 15.23 -0.12 -6.62
N SER A 86 16.11 0.82 -6.25
CA SER A 86 15.78 2.24 -6.11
C SER A 86 15.26 2.84 -7.40
N VAL A 87 15.90 2.55 -8.53
CA VAL A 87 15.45 2.97 -9.86
C VAL A 87 14.09 2.37 -10.21
N ALA A 88 13.87 1.08 -9.92
CA ALA A 88 12.59 0.42 -10.22
C ALA A 88 11.46 0.98 -9.34
N PHE A 89 11.71 1.15 -8.03
CA PHE A 89 10.77 1.75 -7.10
C PHE A 89 10.43 3.19 -7.50
N ALA A 90 11.44 4.01 -7.77
CA ALA A 90 11.25 5.39 -8.20
C ALA A 90 10.42 5.50 -9.49
N LYS A 91 10.68 4.63 -10.50
CA LYS A 91 9.89 4.56 -11.73
C LYS A 91 8.42 4.22 -11.47
N ALA A 92 8.15 3.24 -10.58
CA ALA A 92 6.80 2.88 -10.20
C ALA A 92 6.11 4.02 -9.44
N PHE A 93 6.81 4.63 -8.48
CA PHE A 93 6.33 5.77 -7.69
C PHE A 93 5.95 6.96 -8.58
N VAL A 94 6.86 7.42 -9.42
CA VAL A 94 6.63 8.54 -10.35
C VAL A 94 5.44 8.25 -11.25
N ARG A 95 5.36 7.05 -11.83
CA ARG A 95 4.24 6.66 -12.68
C ARG A 95 2.89 6.71 -11.96
N ILE A 96 2.85 6.28 -10.69
CA ILE A 96 1.62 6.30 -9.90
C ILE A 96 1.22 7.76 -9.63
N VAL A 97 2.15 8.60 -9.18
CA VAL A 97 1.88 10.02 -8.90
C VAL A 97 1.43 10.75 -10.18
N GLU A 98 2.10 10.57 -11.31
CA GLU A 98 1.71 11.19 -12.58
C GLU A 98 0.34 10.75 -13.11
N ASN A 99 -0.15 9.57 -12.70
CA ASN A 99 -1.47 9.06 -13.08
C ASN A 99 -2.57 9.38 -12.06
N MET A 100 -2.26 10.07 -10.97
CA MET A 100 -3.29 10.60 -10.09
C MET A 100 -4.03 11.73 -10.82
N ASP A 101 -5.36 11.68 -10.80
CA ASP A 101 -6.21 12.76 -11.35
C ASP A 101 -6.30 13.91 -10.32
N GLU A 102 -5.15 14.54 -10.04
CA GLU A 102 -4.97 15.50 -8.98
C GLU A 102 -4.16 16.71 -9.42
N SER A 103 -4.48 17.86 -8.85
CA SER A 103 -3.74 19.11 -9.07
C SER A 103 -2.71 19.31 -7.95
N PHE A 104 -1.47 18.88 -8.18
CA PHE A 104 -0.38 19.04 -7.23
C PHE A 104 0.14 20.49 -7.17
N THR A 105 0.71 20.87 -6.02
CA THR A 105 1.46 22.12 -5.86
C THR A 105 2.66 22.17 -6.81
N ASP A 106 3.13 23.37 -7.12
CA ASP A 106 4.32 23.52 -7.98
C ASP A 106 5.58 22.96 -7.28
N GLY A 107 5.66 23.06 -5.94
CA GLY A 107 6.73 22.44 -5.15
C GLY A 107 6.75 20.93 -5.31
N MET A 108 5.60 20.25 -5.15
CA MET A 108 5.50 18.81 -5.33
C MET A 108 5.82 18.38 -6.76
N LYS A 109 5.32 19.12 -7.77
CA LYS A 109 5.67 18.87 -9.19
C LYS A 109 7.16 18.96 -9.44
N SER A 110 7.83 19.97 -8.88
CA SER A 110 9.28 20.14 -8.98
C SER A 110 10.02 18.97 -8.33
N ALA A 111 9.64 18.60 -7.11
CA ALA A 111 10.28 17.50 -6.39
C ALA A 111 10.12 16.15 -7.11
N VAL A 112 8.95 15.88 -7.71
CA VAL A 112 8.73 14.69 -8.55
C VAL A 112 9.57 14.75 -9.84
N ALA A 113 9.71 15.94 -10.44
CA ALA A 113 10.55 16.14 -11.63
C ALA A 113 12.02 15.89 -11.34
N ASP A 114 12.53 16.30 -10.17
CA ASP A 114 13.91 16.03 -9.74
C ASP A 114 14.18 14.51 -9.63
N LEU A 115 13.28 13.75 -9.01
CA LEU A 115 13.36 12.30 -8.97
C LEU A 115 13.33 11.69 -10.38
N LYS A 116 12.48 12.22 -11.27
CA LYS A 116 12.37 11.76 -12.65
C LYS A 116 13.64 12.03 -13.46
N ILE A 117 14.32 13.14 -13.21
CA ILE A 117 15.62 13.45 -13.81
C ILE A 117 16.66 12.45 -13.31
N ALA A 118 16.76 12.22 -12.00
CA ALA A 118 17.69 11.25 -11.43
C ALA A 118 17.53 9.83 -12.01
N ILE A 119 16.30 9.42 -12.29
CA ILE A 119 16.03 8.12 -12.95
C ILE A 119 16.49 8.09 -14.41
N LYS A 120 16.37 9.21 -15.16
CA LYS A 120 16.68 9.28 -16.60
C LYS A 120 18.18 9.35 -16.87
N GLU A 121 18.96 9.92 -15.98
CA GLU A 121 20.40 10.08 -16.12
C GLU A 121 21.18 8.77 -15.93
N ASP A 122 20.47 7.63 -15.78
CA ASP A 122 21.05 6.29 -15.53
C ASP A 122 22.13 6.33 -14.42
N ARG A 123 21.86 7.10 -13.37
CA ARG A 123 22.78 7.27 -12.25
C ARG A 123 23.02 5.93 -11.57
N GLU A 124 24.25 5.48 -11.62
CA GLU A 124 24.69 4.26 -10.92
C GLU A 124 24.70 4.42 -9.39
N ASP A 125 24.62 5.67 -8.90
CA ASP A 125 24.63 6.05 -7.49
C ASP A 125 23.23 6.29 -6.88
N LEU A 126 22.14 6.02 -7.60
CA LEU A 126 20.81 6.12 -7.01
C LEU A 126 20.54 4.88 -6.13
N GLU A 127 21.04 4.94 -4.92
CA GLU A 127 20.83 3.92 -3.89
C GLU A 127 19.64 4.28 -2.98
N LEU A 128 19.41 3.49 -1.93
CA LEU A 128 18.28 3.72 -1.03
C LEU A 128 18.35 5.06 -0.31
N VAL A 129 19.53 5.50 0.08
CA VAL A 129 19.72 6.78 0.80
C VAL A 129 19.25 7.95 -0.08
N GLU A 130 19.69 8.00 -1.34
CA GLU A 130 19.31 9.05 -2.30
C GLU A 130 17.83 8.97 -2.64
N LEU A 131 17.31 7.75 -2.86
CA LEU A 131 15.88 7.55 -3.09
C LEU A 131 15.06 8.16 -1.97
N PHE A 132 15.40 7.87 -0.71
CA PHE A 132 14.65 8.37 0.44
C PHE A 132 14.77 9.88 0.64
N GLN A 133 15.88 10.50 0.22
CA GLN A 133 16.00 11.97 0.18
C GLN A 133 15.00 12.59 -0.81
N PHE A 134 14.87 12.02 -2.02
CA PHE A 134 13.85 12.46 -2.98
C PHE A 134 12.43 12.26 -2.45
N LEU A 135 12.13 11.09 -1.88
CA LEU A 135 10.82 10.79 -1.31
C LEU A 135 10.47 11.75 -0.15
N SER A 136 11.45 12.02 0.72
CA SER A 136 11.30 12.99 1.81
C SER A 136 11.00 14.40 1.29
N ASN A 137 11.69 14.83 0.25
CA ASN A 137 11.43 16.12 -0.38
C ASN A 137 10.03 16.19 -1.00
N ILE A 138 9.59 15.13 -1.68
CA ILE A 138 8.23 15.05 -2.22
C ILE A 138 7.19 15.13 -1.09
N CYS A 139 7.39 14.39 0.01
CA CYS A 139 6.50 14.45 1.17
C CYS A 139 6.47 15.86 1.81
N LYS A 140 7.59 16.57 1.81
CA LYS A 140 7.69 17.94 2.33
C LYS A 140 6.93 18.97 1.50
N GLU A 141 7.03 18.86 0.18
CA GLU A 141 6.45 19.82 -0.77
C GLU A 141 4.97 19.54 -1.09
N ALA A 142 4.44 18.41 -0.63
CA ALA A 142 3.04 18.04 -0.84
C ALA A 142 2.11 18.83 0.11
N ASP A 143 0.99 19.31 -0.41
CA ASP A 143 -0.06 20.02 0.34
C ASP A 143 -0.99 19.08 1.12
N ARG A 144 -1.00 17.79 0.76
CA ARG A 144 -1.65 16.71 1.50
C ARG A 144 -0.63 15.63 1.83
N PRO A 145 -0.68 15.01 3.04
CA PRO A 145 0.28 13.97 3.38
C PRO A 145 0.17 12.75 2.45
N LEU A 146 1.30 12.09 2.19
CA LEU A 146 1.35 10.89 1.39
C LEU A 146 1.20 9.64 2.25
N VAL A 147 0.43 8.67 1.78
CA VAL A 147 0.32 7.31 2.34
C VAL A 147 0.87 6.33 1.31
N LEU A 148 1.85 5.52 1.74
CA LEU A 148 2.42 4.47 0.91
C LEU A 148 1.74 3.14 1.21
N VAL A 149 1.18 2.51 0.20
CA VAL A 149 0.57 1.18 0.28
C VAL A 149 1.36 0.23 -0.62
N ILE A 150 1.85 -0.87 -0.07
CA ILE A 150 2.56 -1.91 -0.84
C ILE A 150 1.84 -3.24 -0.64
N ASP A 151 1.21 -3.73 -1.70
CA ASP A 151 0.57 -5.05 -1.73
C ASP A 151 1.53 -6.12 -2.27
N GLU A 152 1.25 -7.40 -1.97
CA GLU A 152 2.01 -8.58 -2.40
C GLU A 152 3.51 -8.52 -2.05
N ILE A 153 3.82 -8.04 -0.83
CA ILE A 153 5.20 -7.95 -0.34
C ILE A 153 5.89 -9.30 -0.17
N ASP A 154 5.15 -10.39 -0.21
CA ASP A 154 5.68 -11.75 -0.09
C ASP A 154 6.73 -12.06 -1.17
N SER A 155 6.58 -11.45 -2.36
CA SER A 155 7.54 -11.55 -3.45
C SER A 155 8.91 -10.94 -3.12
N ALA A 156 8.93 -9.95 -2.23
CA ALA A 156 10.12 -9.22 -1.80
C ALA A 156 10.75 -9.78 -0.51
N ALA A 157 9.99 -10.57 0.25
CA ALA A 157 10.27 -10.94 1.63
C ALA A 157 11.63 -11.65 1.89
N ASN A 158 12.20 -12.28 0.88
CA ASN A 158 13.45 -13.03 0.99
C ASN A 158 14.67 -12.26 0.44
N ASN A 159 14.55 -10.95 0.20
CA ASN A 159 15.62 -10.14 -0.40
C ASN A 159 16.22 -9.18 0.62
N GLN A 160 17.55 -9.12 0.69
CA GLN A 160 18.26 -8.22 1.59
C GLN A 160 17.94 -6.75 1.30
N VAL A 161 17.90 -6.35 0.04
CA VAL A 161 17.58 -4.98 -0.37
C VAL A 161 16.19 -4.54 0.12
N PHE A 162 15.22 -5.45 0.19
CA PHE A 162 13.92 -5.14 0.77
C PHE A 162 14.00 -4.88 2.29
N LEU A 163 14.83 -5.64 3.00
CA LEU A 163 15.09 -5.39 4.44
C LEU A 163 15.78 -4.03 4.66
N ASP A 164 16.68 -3.67 3.77
CA ASP A 164 17.39 -2.38 3.83
C ASP A 164 16.43 -1.22 3.52
N PHE A 165 15.53 -1.40 2.56
CA PHE A 165 14.41 -0.48 2.30
C PHE A 165 13.49 -0.30 3.53
N LEU A 166 13.11 -1.39 4.21
CA LEU A 166 12.35 -1.31 5.46
C LEU A 166 13.13 -0.59 6.57
N SER A 167 14.47 -0.74 6.58
CA SER A 167 15.34 -0.04 7.52
C SER A 167 15.35 1.46 7.26
N GLN A 168 15.34 1.89 6.01
CA GLN A 168 15.20 3.31 5.64
C GLN A 168 13.82 3.86 6.06
N LEU A 169 12.73 3.15 5.76
CA LEU A 169 11.38 3.54 6.21
C LEU A 169 11.35 3.73 7.73
N ARG A 170 11.97 2.79 8.47
CA ARG A 170 12.06 2.89 9.92
C ARG A 170 12.87 4.11 10.37
N GLY A 171 14.00 4.37 9.73
CA GLY A 171 14.85 5.53 10.04
C GLY A 171 14.07 6.84 9.93
N TYR A 172 13.40 7.05 8.81
CA TYR A 172 12.56 8.23 8.58
C TYR A 172 11.35 8.30 9.49
N TYR A 173 10.73 7.17 9.83
CA TYR A 173 9.65 7.13 10.81
C TYR A 173 10.08 7.59 12.20
N ILE A 174 11.26 7.17 12.66
CA ILE A 174 11.82 7.55 13.96
C ILE A 174 12.21 9.05 13.95
N ASP A 175 12.74 9.55 12.84
CA ASP A 175 13.20 10.95 12.69
C ASP A 175 12.12 11.87 12.11
N ARG A 176 10.86 11.47 12.11
CA ARG A 176 9.75 12.20 11.47
C ARG A 176 9.50 13.62 12.00
N ASP A 177 10.01 13.92 13.19
CA ASP A 177 9.95 15.27 13.76
C ASP A 177 10.92 16.24 13.07
N ARG A 178 11.93 15.72 12.35
CA ARG A 178 12.98 16.49 11.68
C ARG A 178 12.98 16.31 10.17
N SER A 179 12.58 15.14 9.72
CA SER A 179 12.59 14.74 8.30
C SER A 179 11.18 14.40 7.84
N SER A 180 10.71 15.05 6.79
CA SER A 180 9.41 14.73 6.21
C SER A 180 9.39 13.31 5.67
N THR A 181 8.30 12.58 5.91
CA THR A 181 8.13 11.20 5.46
C THR A 181 6.66 10.90 5.20
N PHE A 182 6.37 9.68 4.79
CA PHE A 182 4.99 9.23 4.62
C PHE A 182 4.19 9.36 5.92
N GLN A 183 2.96 9.81 5.83
CA GLN A 183 2.01 9.85 6.94
C GLN A 183 1.80 8.45 7.52
N SER A 184 1.62 7.48 6.64
CA SER A 184 1.47 6.08 7.00
C SER A 184 2.07 5.19 5.92
N VAL A 185 2.53 4.00 6.32
CA VAL A 185 2.96 2.95 5.40
C VAL A 185 2.20 1.68 5.72
N ILE A 186 1.49 1.16 4.73
CA ILE A 186 0.68 -0.05 4.81
C ILE A 186 1.34 -1.14 3.98
N LEU A 187 1.82 -2.19 4.62
CA LEU A 187 2.37 -3.36 3.94
C LEU A 187 1.36 -4.49 3.97
N ALA A 188 1.03 -5.07 2.83
CA ALA A 188 0.08 -6.17 2.76
C ALA A 188 0.70 -7.44 2.17
N GLY A 189 0.49 -8.57 2.83
CA GLY A 189 1.03 -9.87 2.45
C GLY A 189 0.41 -11.01 3.22
N VAL A 190 0.97 -12.20 3.02
CA VAL A 190 0.58 -13.43 3.72
C VAL A 190 1.46 -13.68 4.92
N TYR A 191 2.75 -13.30 4.82
CA TYR A 191 3.75 -13.59 5.86
C TYR A 191 3.92 -12.43 6.84
N ASP A 192 4.26 -12.78 8.08
CA ASP A 192 4.63 -11.80 9.10
C ASP A 192 6.05 -11.26 8.84
N ILE A 193 6.12 -9.99 8.43
CA ILE A 193 7.38 -9.30 8.15
C ILE A 193 8.24 -9.14 9.41
N LYS A 194 7.64 -9.06 10.59
CA LYS A 194 8.39 -8.97 11.86
C LYS A 194 9.34 -10.16 12.04
N ASN A 195 9.05 -11.29 11.42
CA ASN A 195 9.82 -12.53 11.50
C ASN A 195 10.69 -12.84 10.26
N LEU A 196 10.71 -12.01 9.23
CA LEU A 196 11.44 -12.28 7.99
C LEU A 196 12.96 -12.46 8.19
N ARG A 197 13.56 -11.66 9.04
CA ARG A 197 15.00 -11.68 9.26
C ARG A 197 15.51 -12.98 9.87
N LYS A 198 14.73 -13.63 10.74
CA LYS A 198 15.04 -14.94 11.31
C LYS A 198 15.18 -16.04 10.24
N LYS A 199 14.45 -15.90 9.12
CA LYS A 199 14.53 -16.84 8.00
C LYS A 199 15.76 -16.62 7.12
N LEU A 200 16.23 -15.38 6.97
CA LEU A 200 17.35 -15.02 6.11
C LEU A 200 18.73 -15.24 6.78
N ARG A 201 18.83 -15.10 8.11
CA ARG A 201 20.06 -15.20 8.88
C ARG A 201 19.83 -15.92 10.21
N PRO A 202 19.65 -17.25 10.19
CA PRO A 202 19.36 -18.03 11.40
C PRO A 202 20.51 -17.97 12.44
N ASP A 203 21.75 -17.73 12.02
CA ASP A 203 22.93 -17.73 12.90
C ASP A 203 23.16 -16.40 13.65
N GLU A 204 22.39 -15.34 13.34
CA GLU A 204 22.49 -14.02 13.97
C GLU A 204 21.42 -13.78 15.04
N GLU A 205 20.90 -14.80 15.70
CA GLU A 205 19.73 -14.74 16.60
C GLU A 205 19.82 -13.72 17.75
N HIS A 206 21.01 -13.21 18.08
CA HIS A 206 21.20 -12.39 19.28
C HIS A 206 21.36 -10.90 19.06
N LYS A 207 21.36 -10.38 17.85
CA LYS A 207 21.73 -8.97 17.61
C LYS A 207 20.75 -8.09 16.85
N ILE A 208 19.60 -8.58 16.35
CA ILE A 208 18.92 -7.79 15.33
C ILE A 208 17.42 -7.73 15.55
N ASN A 209 16.95 -6.58 16.04
CA ASN A 209 15.57 -6.18 15.95
C ASN A 209 15.14 -6.15 14.47
N SER A 210 13.96 -6.70 14.17
CA SER A 210 13.36 -6.58 12.85
C SER A 210 13.36 -5.11 12.39
N PRO A 211 13.72 -4.78 11.13
CA PRO A 211 13.61 -3.41 10.64
C PRO A 211 12.18 -2.88 10.68
N TRP A 212 11.19 -3.77 10.82
CA TRP A 212 9.77 -3.44 10.89
C TRP A 212 9.19 -3.51 12.32
N ASN A 213 10.03 -3.39 13.35
CA ASN A 213 9.59 -3.39 14.75
C ASN A 213 8.85 -2.11 15.18
N ILE A 214 8.79 -1.10 14.32
CA ILE A 214 8.01 0.13 14.49
C ILE A 214 6.53 -0.07 14.13
N ALA A 215 6.19 -1.17 13.45
CA ALA A 215 4.83 -1.40 12.99
C ALA A 215 3.88 -1.59 14.18
N ALA A 216 2.80 -0.82 14.15
CA ALA A 216 1.67 -1.02 15.05
C ALA A 216 1.06 -2.41 14.86
N ASP A 217 0.51 -2.97 15.92
CA ASP A 217 -0.26 -4.19 15.83
C ASP A 217 -1.61 -3.89 15.16
N PHE A 218 -1.92 -4.65 14.12
CA PHE A 218 -3.11 -4.44 13.31
C PHE A 218 -4.24 -5.38 13.76
N ASP A 219 -5.17 -4.85 14.53
CA ASP A 219 -6.26 -5.59 15.17
C ASP A 219 -7.61 -5.47 14.43
N VAL A 220 -7.59 -4.87 13.22
CA VAL A 220 -8.83 -4.72 12.44
C VAL A 220 -9.27 -6.07 11.89
N ASP A 221 -10.54 -6.41 12.14
CA ASP A 221 -11.13 -7.63 11.62
C ASP A 221 -11.29 -7.56 10.09
N MET A 222 -10.69 -8.55 9.41
CA MET A 222 -10.74 -8.70 7.96
C MET A 222 -11.76 -9.76 7.52
N GLU A 223 -12.44 -10.43 8.44
CA GLU A 223 -13.46 -11.41 8.10
C GLU A 223 -14.76 -10.74 7.62
N LEU A 224 -15.51 -11.45 6.81
CA LEU A 224 -16.82 -10.99 6.39
C LEU A 224 -17.83 -11.30 7.50
N SER A 225 -18.50 -10.27 8.03
CA SER A 225 -19.51 -10.46 9.06
C SER A 225 -20.77 -11.11 8.50
N GLY A 226 -21.48 -11.88 9.31
CA GLY A 226 -22.77 -12.47 8.94
C GLY A 226 -23.79 -11.42 8.50
N ASP A 227 -23.83 -10.26 9.18
CA ASP A 227 -24.73 -9.16 8.84
C ASP A 227 -24.34 -8.51 7.50
N GLY A 228 -23.03 -8.37 7.23
CA GLY A 228 -22.54 -7.86 5.95
C GLY A 228 -22.88 -8.79 4.78
N ILE A 229 -22.74 -10.11 4.98
CA ILE A 229 -23.16 -11.10 3.98
C ILE A 229 -24.67 -11.03 3.75
N LYS A 230 -25.47 -10.94 4.81
CA LYS A 230 -26.91 -10.79 4.72
C LYS A 230 -27.30 -9.54 3.94
N GLY A 231 -26.70 -8.38 4.25
CA GLY A 231 -26.98 -7.13 3.52
C GLY A 231 -26.65 -7.24 2.02
N MET A 232 -25.57 -7.92 1.65
CA MET A 232 -25.24 -8.20 0.25
C MET A 232 -26.29 -9.09 -0.44
N LEU A 233 -26.81 -10.11 0.26
CA LEU A 233 -27.87 -10.99 -0.25
C LEU A 233 -29.21 -10.26 -0.36
N ASP A 234 -29.57 -9.44 0.62
CA ASP A 234 -30.76 -8.60 0.59
C ASP A 234 -30.76 -7.64 -0.63
N GLU A 235 -29.60 -7.06 -0.97
CA GLU A 235 -29.42 -6.24 -2.19
C GLU A 235 -29.66 -7.08 -3.45
N TYR A 236 -29.13 -8.29 -3.51
CA TYR A 236 -29.33 -9.20 -4.63
C TYR A 236 -30.81 -9.56 -4.82
N GLU A 237 -31.50 -9.92 -3.75
CA GLU A 237 -32.94 -10.27 -3.79
C GLU A 237 -33.80 -9.09 -4.24
N ALA A 238 -33.54 -7.88 -3.72
CA ALA A 238 -34.25 -6.67 -4.11
C ALA A 238 -34.12 -6.35 -5.61
N ASP A 239 -32.94 -6.55 -6.17
CA ASP A 239 -32.68 -6.30 -7.61
C ASP A 239 -33.39 -7.34 -8.50
N HIS A 240 -33.50 -8.60 -8.04
CA HIS A 240 -34.18 -9.67 -8.78
C HIS A 240 -35.72 -9.53 -8.73
N GLN A 241 -36.30 -9.17 -7.60
CA GLN A 241 -37.73 -8.89 -7.47
C GLN A 241 -38.15 -7.71 -8.38
N LYS A 242 -37.34 -6.62 -8.46
CA LYS A 242 -37.57 -5.50 -9.37
C LYS A 242 -37.52 -5.91 -10.84
N SER A 243 -36.69 -6.90 -11.16
CA SER A 243 -36.55 -7.42 -12.53
C SER A 243 -37.73 -8.23 -12.98
N GLU A 244 -38.31 -9.04 -12.07
CA GLU A 244 -39.53 -9.82 -12.34
C GLU A 244 -40.75 -8.91 -12.47
N ALA A 245 -40.91 -7.92 -11.61
CA ALA A 245 -42.03 -6.94 -11.69
C ALA A 245 -42.00 -6.07 -12.96
N LYS A 246 -40.85 -5.93 -13.65
CA LYS A 246 -40.74 -5.23 -14.93
C LYS A 246 -41.01 -6.12 -16.15
N ARG A 247 -41.11 -7.44 -15.96
CA ARG A 247 -41.38 -8.43 -17.02
C ARG A 247 -42.82 -8.90 -17.06
N SER A 248 -43.61 -8.62 -16.03
CA SER A 248 -45.04 -8.78 -15.94
C SER A 248 -45.77 -7.51 -16.32
#